data_f9fd3b9f1da1ae7e637840e1a1b5008c
#
_entry.id   f9fd3b9f1da1ae7e637840e1a1b5008c
#
_cell.length_a   1.000
_cell.length_b   1.000
_cell.length_c   1.000
_cell.angle_alpha   90.00
_cell.angle_beta   90.00
_cell.angle_gamma   90.00
#
_symmetry.space_group_name_H-M   'P 1'
#
loop_
_entity.id
_entity.type
_entity.pdbx_description
1 polymer ?
#
loop_
_entity_poly.entity_id
_entity_poly.type
_entity_poly.pdbx_seq_one_letter_code
_entity_poly.pdbx_strand_id
1 'polypeptide(L)'
;AESGQLVLANRSGGLSGPAIKPIALKCVYDARRACPETPIIGTGGVSSGLDAVEMLMAGATAVGVGSAIYYRGPDAIVEIRTELDGWLDAHGIDDVAEIRNRVHHERIYPVAPTGAPVPSAH
;
A
#
# COMPACT_ATOMS: atom_id res chain seq x y z
N ALA A 1 7.16 10.18 -30.01
CA ALA A 1 6.33 11.12 -30.80
C ALA A 1 6.86 11.31 -32.22
N GLU A 2 8.18 11.36 -32.43
CA GLU A 2 8.81 11.63 -33.75
C GLU A 2 8.52 10.55 -34.79
N SER A 3 8.47 9.26 -34.40
CA SER A 3 8.19 8.17 -35.32
C SER A 3 6.71 7.95 -35.62
N GLY A 4 5.80 8.49 -34.79
CA GLY A 4 4.37 8.21 -34.85
C GLY A 4 3.99 6.75 -34.57
N GLN A 5 4.95 5.91 -34.18
CA GLN A 5 4.74 4.49 -33.92
C GLN A 5 4.46 4.23 -32.44
N LEU A 6 3.66 3.19 -32.18
CA LEU A 6 3.41 2.74 -30.81
C LEU A 6 4.66 2.03 -30.26
N VAL A 7 5.06 2.43 -29.05
CA VAL A 7 6.21 1.85 -28.34
C VAL A 7 5.88 0.45 -27.83
N LEU A 8 4.65 0.24 -27.35
CA LEU A 8 4.22 -1.06 -26.82
C LEU A 8 3.68 -1.96 -27.93
N ALA A 9 4.24 -3.17 -28.06
CA ALA A 9 3.84 -4.16 -29.06
C ALA A 9 2.33 -4.48 -28.98
N ASN A 10 1.77 -4.53 -27.76
CA ASN A 10 0.34 -4.79 -27.51
C ASN A 10 -0.54 -3.52 -27.56
N ARG A 11 -0.02 -2.40 -28.04
CA ARG A 11 -0.71 -1.09 -28.12
C ARG A 11 -1.11 -0.48 -26.78
N SER A 12 -1.18 -1.27 -25.73
CA SER A 12 -1.49 -0.83 -24.36
C SER A 12 -0.68 -1.64 -23.36
N GLY A 13 -0.54 -1.12 -22.15
CA GLY A 13 0.15 -1.80 -21.07
C GLY A 13 -0.36 -1.32 -19.71
N GLY A 14 -0.06 -2.09 -18.67
CA GLY A 14 -0.31 -1.72 -17.29
C GLY A 14 0.78 -0.81 -16.74
N LEU A 15 0.44 -0.01 -15.75
CA LEU A 15 1.39 0.74 -14.95
C LEU A 15 1.80 -0.10 -13.74
N SER A 16 3.10 -0.14 -13.43
CA SER A 16 3.66 -0.85 -12.28
C SER A 16 4.67 0.05 -11.55
N GLY A 17 5.06 -0.37 -10.35
CA GLY A 17 6.07 0.32 -9.56
C GLY A 17 5.48 1.33 -8.57
N PRO A 18 6.32 2.13 -7.89
CA PRO A 18 5.90 3.00 -6.78
C PRO A 18 4.78 3.99 -7.14
N ALA A 19 4.67 4.38 -8.40
CA ALA A 19 3.65 5.32 -8.86
C ALA A 19 2.21 4.85 -8.66
N ILE A 20 1.96 3.53 -8.65
CA ILE A 20 0.61 2.98 -8.44
C ILE A 20 0.29 2.71 -6.97
N LYS A 21 1.24 2.85 -6.04
CA LYS A 21 1.01 2.50 -4.62
C LYS A 21 -0.21 3.18 -4.01
N PRO A 22 -0.45 4.49 -4.17
CA PRO A 22 -1.63 5.14 -3.59
C PRO A 22 -2.95 4.55 -4.10
N ILE A 23 -3.00 4.19 -5.37
CA ILE A 23 -4.19 3.56 -6.00
C ILE A 23 -4.37 2.14 -5.45
N ALA A 24 -3.27 1.36 -5.37
CA ALA A 24 -3.31 0.01 -4.84
C ALA A 24 -3.75 -0.04 -3.38
N LEU A 25 -3.25 0.87 -2.53
CA LEU A 25 -3.69 1.03 -1.14
C LEU A 25 -5.19 1.31 -1.05
N LYS A 26 -5.70 2.22 -1.88
CA LYS A 26 -7.14 2.52 -1.93
C LYS A 26 -7.95 1.30 -2.34
N CYS A 27 -7.51 0.54 -3.34
CA CYS A 27 -8.18 -0.69 -3.76
C CYS A 27 -8.22 -1.74 -2.64
N VAL A 28 -7.10 -1.95 -1.93
CA VAL A 28 -7.03 -2.87 -0.79
C VAL A 28 -7.97 -2.44 0.33
N TYR A 29 -7.97 -1.14 0.66
CA TYR A 29 -8.87 -0.57 1.66
C TYR A 29 -10.34 -0.81 1.31
N ASP A 30 -10.75 -0.50 0.08
CA ASP A 30 -12.14 -0.69 -0.37
C ASP A 30 -12.53 -2.17 -0.41
N ALA A 31 -11.64 -3.03 -0.89
CA ALA A 31 -11.87 -4.48 -0.91
C ALA A 31 -12.06 -5.04 0.50
N ARG A 32 -11.26 -4.60 1.48
CA ARG A 32 -11.43 -5.01 2.88
C ARG A 32 -12.77 -4.56 3.46
N ARG A 33 -13.20 -3.34 3.15
CA ARG A 33 -14.52 -2.84 3.58
C ARG A 33 -15.67 -3.63 2.98
N ALA A 34 -15.56 -4.01 1.71
CA ALA A 34 -16.61 -4.75 1.01
C ALA A 34 -16.62 -6.23 1.41
N CYS A 35 -15.47 -6.82 1.72
CA CYS A 35 -15.30 -8.24 2.01
C CYS A 35 -14.45 -8.44 3.28
N PRO A 36 -15.00 -8.19 4.49
CA PRO A 36 -14.24 -8.17 5.75
C PRO A 36 -13.49 -9.46 6.07
N GLU A 37 -14.07 -10.61 5.71
CA GLU A 37 -13.53 -11.94 6.05
C GLU A 37 -12.65 -12.55 4.94
N THR A 38 -12.63 -11.96 3.75
CA THR A 38 -11.90 -12.54 2.62
C THR A 38 -10.40 -12.24 2.75
N PRO A 39 -9.51 -13.24 2.60
CA PRO A 39 -8.09 -13.00 2.52
C PRO A 39 -7.73 -12.15 1.29
N ILE A 40 -6.91 -11.12 1.49
CA ILE A 40 -6.51 -10.17 0.43
C ILE A 40 -4.99 -10.16 0.31
N ILE A 41 -4.49 -10.36 -0.90
CA ILE A 41 -3.07 -10.11 -1.22
C ILE A 41 -2.95 -8.69 -1.76
N GLY A 42 -2.40 -7.78 -0.96
CA GLY A 42 -2.14 -6.39 -1.36
C GLY A 42 -0.92 -6.31 -2.27
N THR A 43 -1.11 -5.88 -3.51
CA THR A 43 -0.05 -5.79 -4.51
C THR A 43 -0.15 -4.47 -5.25
N GLY A 44 0.99 -3.88 -5.55
CA GLY A 44 1.10 -2.65 -6.34
C GLY A 44 1.96 -1.59 -5.68
N GLY A 45 3.15 -1.39 -6.23
CA GLY A 45 4.08 -0.35 -5.80
C GLY A 45 4.79 -0.60 -4.48
N VAL A 46 4.74 -1.81 -3.94
CA VAL A 46 5.50 -2.18 -2.73
C VAL A 46 6.97 -2.31 -3.08
N SER A 47 7.81 -1.45 -2.49
CA SER A 47 9.25 -1.39 -2.73
C SER A 47 10.09 -1.28 -1.44
N SER A 48 9.45 -1.19 -0.28
CA SER A 48 10.08 -1.11 1.03
C SER A 48 9.25 -1.81 2.10
N GLY A 49 9.86 -2.04 3.27
CA GLY A 49 9.15 -2.57 4.45
C GLY A 49 8.02 -1.66 4.90
N LEU A 50 8.20 -0.34 4.80
CA LEU A 50 7.14 0.63 5.14
C LEU A 50 5.95 0.51 4.19
N ASP A 51 6.18 0.30 2.88
CA ASP A 51 5.09 0.06 1.93
C ASP A 51 4.30 -1.21 2.29
N ALA A 52 5.00 -2.25 2.77
CA ALA A 52 4.37 -3.48 3.25
C ALA A 52 3.51 -3.22 4.50
N VAL A 53 4.01 -2.43 5.46
CA VAL A 53 3.24 -1.98 6.65
C VAL A 53 1.94 -1.28 6.22
N GLU A 54 2.03 -0.33 5.29
CA GLU A 54 0.87 0.42 4.80
C GLU A 54 -0.17 -0.50 4.15
N MET A 55 0.26 -1.50 3.36
CA MET A 55 -0.64 -2.49 2.76
C MET A 55 -1.37 -3.34 3.81
N LEU A 56 -0.65 -3.78 4.85
CA LEU A 56 -1.23 -4.54 5.96
C LEU A 56 -2.24 -3.69 6.75
N MET A 57 -1.88 -2.45 7.07
CA MET A 57 -2.79 -1.51 7.75
C MET A 57 -4.05 -1.23 6.92
N ALA A 58 -3.91 -1.13 5.59
CA ALA A 58 -5.04 -0.92 4.67
C ALA A 58 -5.97 -2.14 4.57
N GLY A 59 -5.53 -3.31 5.04
CA GLY A 59 -6.37 -4.49 5.09
C GLY A 59 -5.86 -5.70 4.33
N ALA A 60 -4.65 -5.66 3.79
CA ALA A 60 -4.04 -6.83 3.19
C ALA A 60 -3.78 -7.92 4.24
N THR A 61 -3.97 -9.17 3.86
CA THR A 61 -3.62 -10.35 4.65
C THR A 61 -2.16 -10.74 4.41
N ALA A 62 -1.74 -10.58 3.17
CA ALA A 62 -0.37 -10.78 2.71
C ALA A 62 -0.01 -9.69 1.70
N VAL A 63 1.28 -9.49 1.46
CA VAL A 63 1.79 -8.45 0.56
C VAL A 63 2.50 -9.11 -0.62
N GLY A 64 2.14 -8.67 -1.83
CA GLY A 64 2.79 -9.08 -3.07
C GLY A 64 3.84 -8.06 -3.49
N VAL A 65 5.05 -8.56 -3.78
CA VAL A 65 6.18 -7.76 -4.26
C VAL A 65 6.47 -8.12 -5.71
N GLY A 66 6.48 -7.14 -6.58
CA GLY A 66 6.74 -7.32 -8.01
C GLY A 66 7.89 -6.44 -8.51
N SER A 67 7.59 -5.22 -8.91
CA SER A 67 8.56 -4.29 -9.53
C SER A 67 9.81 -4.00 -8.67
N ALA A 68 9.73 -4.17 -7.35
CA ALA A 68 10.87 -4.00 -6.47
C ALA A 68 12.02 -4.97 -6.82
N ILE A 69 11.70 -6.18 -7.28
CA ILE A 69 12.72 -7.16 -7.72
C ILE A 69 13.53 -6.59 -8.89
N TYR A 70 12.85 -5.86 -9.79
CA TYR A 70 13.54 -5.22 -10.93
C TYR A 70 14.48 -4.09 -10.48
N TYR A 71 14.07 -3.28 -9.49
CA TYR A 71 14.84 -2.11 -9.05
C TYR A 71 15.88 -2.43 -7.98
N ARG A 72 15.60 -3.39 -7.09
CA ARG A 72 16.46 -3.73 -5.92
C ARG A 72 17.19 -5.06 -6.08
N GLY A 73 16.87 -5.84 -7.13
CA GLY A 73 17.46 -7.16 -7.36
C GLY A 73 16.68 -8.31 -6.71
N PRO A 74 17.21 -9.54 -6.86
CA PRO A 74 16.51 -10.76 -6.40
C PRO A 74 16.29 -10.83 -4.90
N ASP A 75 17.13 -10.16 -4.11
CA ASP A 75 17.06 -10.15 -2.64
C ASP A 75 16.01 -9.18 -2.09
N ALA A 76 15.34 -8.41 -2.95
CA ALA A 76 14.36 -7.39 -2.58
C ALA A 76 13.29 -7.90 -1.60
N ILE A 77 12.82 -9.15 -1.75
CA ILE A 77 11.81 -9.73 -0.86
C ILE A 77 12.37 -9.92 0.56
N VAL A 78 13.60 -10.40 0.67
CA VAL A 78 14.28 -10.61 1.96
C VAL A 78 14.55 -9.27 2.63
N GLU A 79 15.01 -8.28 1.87
CA GLU A 79 15.27 -6.93 2.37
C GLU A 79 13.98 -6.26 2.87
N ILE A 80 12.90 -6.29 2.08
CA ILE A 80 11.59 -5.73 2.46
C ILE A 80 11.05 -6.41 3.72
N ARG A 81 11.22 -7.74 3.84
CA ARG A 81 10.85 -8.46 5.05
C ARG A 81 11.66 -7.98 6.25
N THR A 82 12.97 -7.87 6.12
CA THR A 82 13.86 -7.39 7.20
C THR A 82 13.50 -5.95 7.62
N GLU A 83 13.18 -5.09 6.66
CA GLU A 83 12.71 -3.72 6.94
C GLU A 83 11.36 -3.73 7.68
N LEU A 84 10.44 -4.61 7.29
CA LEU A 84 9.15 -4.78 7.98
C LEU A 84 9.36 -5.26 9.42
N ASP A 85 10.17 -6.31 9.62
CA ASP A 85 10.47 -6.84 10.95
C ASP A 85 11.11 -5.76 11.83
N GLY A 86 12.07 -4.99 11.30
CA GLY A 86 12.69 -3.86 12.02
C GLY A 86 11.70 -2.74 12.36
N TRP A 87 10.71 -2.48 11.50
CA TRP A 87 9.66 -1.51 11.81
C TRP A 87 8.76 -2.00 12.94
N LEU A 88 8.37 -3.29 12.95
CA LEU A 88 7.58 -3.89 14.01
C LEU A 88 8.32 -3.83 15.37
N ASP A 89 9.59 -4.22 15.38
CA ASP A 89 10.44 -4.17 16.57
C ASP A 89 10.54 -2.75 17.14
N ALA A 90 10.77 -1.75 16.28
CA ALA A 90 10.87 -0.36 16.68
C ALA A 90 9.57 0.20 17.29
N HIS A 91 8.41 -0.42 16.98
CA HIS A 91 7.10 -0.03 17.49
C HIS A 91 6.58 -0.95 18.60
N GLY A 92 7.39 -1.94 19.04
CA GLY A 92 7.01 -2.89 20.09
C GLY A 92 5.83 -3.79 19.70
N ILE A 93 5.76 -4.18 18.43
CA ILE A 93 4.71 -5.01 17.85
C ILE A 93 5.26 -6.40 17.58
N ASP A 94 4.72 -7.41 18.22
CA ASP A 94 5.21 -8.79 18.13
C ASP A 94 4.60 -9.57 16.95
N ASP A 95 3.42 -9.18 16.46
CA ASP A 95 2.72 -9.86 15.38
C ASP A 95 2.11 -8.87 14.37
N VAL A 96 2.32 -9.14 13.09
CA VAL A 96 1.70 -8.36 11.99
C VAL A 96 0.18 -8.33 12.07
N ALA A 97 -0.45 -9.28 12.77
CA ALA A 97 -1.88 -9.29 12.99
C ALA A 97 -2.36 -8.05 13.76
N GLU A 98 -1.50 -7.46 14.60
CA GLU A 98 -1.82 -6.26 15.39
C GLU A 98 -1.97 -5.00 14.54
N ILE A 99 -1.27 -4.93 13.41
CA ILE A 99 -1.36 -3.79 12.49
C ILE A 99 -2.35 -4.00 11.36
N ARG A 100 -2.77 -5.26 11.14
CA ARG A 100 -3.69 -5.60 10.06
C ARG A 100 -5.04 -4.92 10.26
N ASN A 101 -5.55 -4.28 9.22
CA ASN A 101 -6.81 -3.53 9.24
C ASN A 101 -6.82 -2.30 10.18
N ARG A 102 -5.70 -1.85 10.69
CA ARG A 102 -5.64 -0.81 11.72
C ARG A 102 -6.36 0.47 11.29
N VAL A 103 -6.22 0.88 10.02
CA VAL A 103 -6.89 2.08 9.49
C VAL A 103 -8.42 1.97 9.41
N HIS A 104 -8.99 0.76 9.57
CA HIS A 104 -10.43 0.57 9.61
C HIS A 104 -11.02 0.74 11.01
N HIS A 105 -10.19 0.67 12.03
CA HIS A 105 -10.60 0.75 13.45
C HIS A 105 -10.26 2.10 14.08
N GLU A 106 -9.21 2.76 13.62
CA GLU A 106 -8.79 4.07 14.12
C GLU A 106 -9.36 5.21 13.25
N ARG A 107 -9.95 6.21 13.90
CA ARG A 107 -10.19 7.50 13.24
C ARG A 107 -8.86 8.24 13.18
N ILE A 108 -8.23 8.27 12.03
CA ILE A 108 -6.92 8.89 11.81
C ILE A 108 -6.98 10.42 11.98
N TYR A 109 -8.17 11.01 11.79
CA TYR A 109 -8.37 12.44 11.99
C TYR A 109 -9.43 12.66 13.08
N PRO A 110 -9.17 13.54 14.05
CA PRO A 110 -10.22 13.99 14.95
C PRO A 110 -11.32 14.61 14.09
N VAL A 111 -12.52 14.06 14.16
CA VAL A 111 -13.70 14.72 13.57
C VAL A 111 -13.85 16.03 14.31
N ALA A 112 -13.70 17.16 13.62
CA ALA A 112 -14.03 18.46 14.19
C ALA A 112 -15.44 18.38 14.78
N PRO A 113 -15.69 18.92 15.99
CA PRO A 113 -17.01 18.90 16.56
C PRO A 113 -18.00 19.52 15.56
N THR A 114 -19.11 18.86 15.38
CA THR A 114 -20.18 19.31 14.47
C THR A 114 -20.54 20.74 14.86
N GLY A 115 -20.25 21.72 14.00
CA GLY A 115 -20.51 23.13 14.24
C GLY A 115 -19.28 24.06 14.19
N ALA A 116 -18.07 23.54 14.02
CA ALA A 116 -16.92 24.41 13.78
C ALA A 116 -17.00 25.04 12.37
N PRO A 117 -16.87 26.37 12.24
CA PRO A 117 -16.89 27.03 10.93
C PRO A 117 -15.71 26.56 10.10
N VAL A 118 -15.96 26.18 8.84
CA VAL A 118 -14.92 25.82 7.87
C VAL A 118 -14.08 27.09 7.63
N PRO A 119 -12.74 27.07 7.81
CA PRO A 119 -11.91 28.20 7.45
C PRO A 119 -12.10 28.51 5.97
N SER A 120 -12.48 29.75 5.66
CA SER A 120 -12.58 30.23 4.28
C SER A 120 -11.18 30.15 3.65
N ALA A 121 -11.05 29.36 2.56
CA ALA A 121 -9.86 29.37 1.75
C ALA A 121 -9.71 30.77 1.09
N HIS A 122 -8.65 31.45 1.44
CA HIS A 122 -8.16 32.63 0.71
C HIS A 122 -7.03 32.21 -0.23
#